data_4aec90261f1661b8f4fd209f84cefcf6
#
_entry.id   4aec90261f1661b8f4fd209f84cefcf6
#
_cell.length_a   1.000
_cell.length_b   1.000
_cell.length_c   1.000
_cell.angle_alpha   90.00
_cell.angle_beta   90.00
_cell.angle_gamma   90.00
#
_symmetry.space_group_name_H-M   'P 1'
#
loop_
_entity.id
_entity.type
_entity.pdbx_description
1 polymer ?
#
loop_
_entity_poly.entity_id
_entity_poly.type
_entity_poly.pdbx_seq_one_letter_code
_entity_poly.pdbx_strand_id
1 'polypeptide(L)'
;MSDSTIILNAQATQRALTRIAHEIAERNESGDEVVLVGIQRGGVPLAKKLSGLLAEIWKQPVPTGHLDVSMHRDDLGQRAAPDVQPTVIPFDIAGKTVVFVDDVLFSGRTIRAAMDSLNDFGRPKRIQLAVLIDRGHRELPIKADFVGKNVPTSLNEKIIVKGDEVFLEK
;
A
#
# COMPACT_ATOMS: atom_id res chain seq x y z
N MET A 1 28.02 0.72 -11.87
CA MET A 1 26.68 1.09 -12.30
C MET A 1 25.70 -0.03 -11.98
N SER A 2 24.61 0.29 -11.34
CA SER A 2 23.56 -0.70 -11.11
C SER A 2 22.78 -0.91 -12.40
N ASP A 3 22.54 -2.16 -12.77
CA ASP A 3 21.65 -2.51 -13.87
C ASP A 3 20.22 -2.26 -13.44
N SER A 4 19.60 -1.28 -14.06
CA SER A 4 18.21 -0.89 -13.77
C SER A 4 17.35 -1.14 -15.00
N THR A 5 16.26 -1.88 -14.81
CA THR A 5 15.30 -2.20 -15.87
C THR A 5 13.94 -1.60 -15.50
N ILE A 6 13.32 -0.90 -16.44
CA ILE A 6 11.99 -0.37 -16.20
C ILE A 6 10.96 -1.51 -16.25
N ILE A 7 10.12 -1.59 -15.21
CA ILE A 7 9.04 -2.58 -15.11
C ILE A 7 7.71 -1.96 -15.51
N LEU A 8 7.44 -0.77 -14.99
CA LEU A 8 6.24 0.00 -15.33
C LEU A 8 6.65 1.44 -15.63
N ASN A 9 6.28 1.92 -16.81
CA ASN A 9 6.38 3.34 -17.11
C ASN A 9 5.17 4.06 -16.50
N ALA A 10 5.14 5.40 -16.59
CA ALA A 10 4.09 6.20 -16.00
C ALA A 10 2.68 5.79 -16.49
N GLN A 11 2.57 5.51 -17.78
CA GLN A 11 1.30 5.12 -18.40
C GLN A 11 0.83 3.75 -17.91
N ALA A 12 1.73 2.79 -17.82
CA ALA A 12 1.42 1.44 -17.31
C ALA A 12 1.05 1.48 -15.83
N THR A 13 1.72 2.32 -15.04
CA THR A 13 1.38 2.52 -13.63
C THR A 13 -0.02 3.09 -13.48
N GLN A 14 -0.37 4.09 -14.30
CA GLN A 14 -1.71 4.68 -14.27
C GLN A 14 -2.79 3.65 -14.61
N ARG A 15 -2.54 2.80 -15.62
CA ARG A 15 -3.48 1.73 -15.98
C ARG A 15 -3.64 0.72 -14.84
N ALA A 16 -2.54 0.36 -14.17
CA ALA A 16 -2.58 -0.56 -13.04
C ALA A 16 -3.41 0.02 -11.89
N LEU A 17 -3.21 1.29 -11.56
CA LEU A 17 -3.96 1.96 -10.49
C LEU A 17 -5.44 2.07 -10.83
N THR A 18 -5.77 2.38 -12.08
CA THR A 18 -7.17 2.44 -12.54
C THR A 18 -7.86 1.09 -12.37
N ARG A 19 -7.16 0.01 -12.75
CA ARG A 19 -7.67 -1.35 -12.59
C ARG A 19 -7.86 -1.70 -11.11
N ILE A 20 -6.89 -1.37 -10.26
CA ILE A 20 -6.99 -1.60 -8.82
C ILE A 20 -8.21 -0.87 -8.23
N ALA A 21 -8.44 0.38 -8.64
CA ALA A 21 -9.59 1.15 -8.16
C ALA A 21 -10.91 0.45 -8.53
N HIS A 22 -11.03 -0.06 -9.74
CA HIS A 22 -12.23 -0.80 -10.15
C HIS A 22 -12.37 -2.12 -9.37
N GLU A 23 -11.27 -2.82 -9.10
CA GLU A 23 -11.30 -4.05 -8.31
C GLU A 23 -11.73 -3.77 -6.86
N ILE A 24 -11.24 -2.68 -6.27
CA ILE A 24 -11.68 -2.25 -4.93
C ILE A 24 -13.18 -1.96 -4.93
N ALA A 25 -13.64 -1.23 -5.95
CA ALA A 25 -15.06 -0.88 -6.06
C ALA A 25 -15.96 -2.11 -6.22
N GLU A 26 -15.53 -3.08 -7.02
CA GLU A 26 -16.28 -4.34 -7.17
C GLU A 26 -16.38 -5.14 -5.88
N ARG A 27 -15.26 -5.20 -5.15
CA ARG A 27 -15.18 -5.99 -3.91
C ARG A 27 -16.01 -5.39 -2.78
N ASN A 28 -16.18 -4.08 -2.76
CA ASN A 28 -16.76 -3.35 -1.63
C ASN A 28 -18.15 -2.77 -1.91
N GLU A 29 -18.73 -3.02 -3.06
CA GLU A 29 -20.08 -2.60 -3.50
C GLU A 29 -20.44 -1.14 -3.20
N SER A 30 -20.30 -0.69 -1.94
CA SER A 30 -20.62 0.66 -1.48
C SER A 30 -19.37 1.34 -0.94
N GLY A 31 -19.16 2.60 -1.35
CA GLY A 31 -18.05 3.40 -0.89
C GLY A 31 -18.23 4.04 0.49
N ASP A 32 -19.42 3.91 1.08
CA ASP A 32 -19.77 4.62 2.32
C ASP A 32 -18.88 4.24 3.51
N GLU A 33 -18.40 3.01 3.55
CA GLU A 33 -17.64 2.48 4.68
C GLU A 33 -16.17 2.21 4.35
N VAL A 34 -15.70 2.65 3.17
CA VAL A 34 -14.32 2.39 2.74
C VAL A 34 -13.44 3.60 2.98
N VAL A 35 -12.31 3.38 3.65
CA VAL A 35 -11.28 4.40 3.85
C VAL A 35 -9.93 3.82 3.42
N LEU A 36 -9.06 4.67 2.91
CA LEU A 36 -7.73 4.26 2.46
C LEU A 36 -6.68 4.75 3.44
N VAL A 37 -5.71 3.89 3.75
CA VAL A 37 -4.59 4.26 4.59
C VAL A 37 -3.30 3.90 3.86
N GLY A 38 -2.58 4.92 3.42
CA GLY A 38 -1.29 4.76 2.76
C GLY A 38 -0.19 4.48 3.78
N ILE A 39 0.64 3.49 3.49
CA ILE A 39 1.78 3.16 4.35
C ILE A 39 2.94 4.07 3.95
N GLN A 40 3.50 4.77 4.93
CA GLN A 40 4.66 5.65 4.70
C GLN A 40 5.87 4.81 4.28
N ARG A 41 6.58 5.21 3.23
CA ARG A 41 6.33 6.43 2.44
C ARG A 41 5.59 6.16 1.13
N GLY A 42 5.96 5.09 0.45
CA GLY A 42 5.55 4.81 -0.92
C GLY A 42 4.07 4.63 -1.14
N GLY A 43 3.34 4.19 -0.11
CA GLY A 43 1.90 4.00 -0.22
C GLY A 43 1.08 5.28 -0.16
N VAL A 44 1.65 6.37 0.36
CA VAL A 44 0.90 7.62 0.58
C VAL A 44 0.47 8.27 -0.75
N PRO A 45 1.38 8.50 -1.71
CA PRO A 45 0.97 9.06 -3.01
C PRO A 45 -0.01 8.14 -3.75
N LEU A 46 0.18 6.83 -3.64
CA LEU A 46 -0.69 5.86 -4.30
C LEU A 46 -2.09 5.87 -3.70
N ALA A 47 -2.20 5.98 -2.38
CA ALA A 47 -3.50 6.08 -1.71
C ALA A 47 -4.27 7.31 -2.17
N LYS A 48 -3.58 8.44 -2.33
CA LYS A 48 -4.19 9.67 -2.83
C LYS A 48 -4.72 9.51 -4.26
N LYS A 49 -3.95 8.86 -5.12
CA LYS A 49 -4.37 8.60 -6.50
C LYS A 49 -5.57 7.65 -6.55
N LEU A 50 -5.53 6.58 -5.75
CA LEU A 50 -6.64 5.64 -5.66
C LEU A 50 -7.90 6.31 -5.11
N SER A 51 -7.76 7.18 -4.11
CA SER A 51 -8.87 7.95 -3.57
C SER A 51 -9.57 8.76 -4.64
N GLY A 52 -8.79 9.46 -5.48
CA GLY A 52 -9.34 10.24 -6.60
C GLY A 52 -10.09 9.38 -7.60
N LEU A 53 -9.52 8.23 -7.96
CA LEU A 53 -10.15 7.30 -8.91
C LEU A 53 -11.44 6.70 -8.32
N LEU A 54 -11.41 6.29 -7.07
CA LEU A 54 -12.58 5.74 -6.39
C LEU A 54 -13.68 6.78 -6.21
N ALA A 55 -13.31 8.03 -5.93
CA ALA A 55 -14.27 9.12 -5.81
C ALA A 55 -15.05 9.33 -7.11
N GLU A 56 -14.38 9.18 -8.25
CA GLU A 56 -15.05 9.25 -9.56
C GLU A 56 -15.99 8.05 -9.77
N ILE A 57 -15.59 6.86 -9.37
CA ILE A 57 -16.40 5.64 -9.52
C ILE A 57 -17.65 5.70 -8.65
N TRP A 58 -17.48 6.05 -7.37
CA TRP A 58 -18.57 6.04 -6.39
C TRP A 58 -19.34 7.35 -6.30
N LYS A 59 -18.86 8.40 -6.99
CA LYS A 59 -19.47 9.74 -6.97
C LYS A 59 -19.56 10.33 -5.57
N GLN A 60 -18.56 10.04 -4.75
CA GLN A 60 -18.44 10.58 -3.39
C GLN A 60 -16.99 10.57 -2.95
N PRO A 61 -16.57 11.46 -2.04
CA PRO A 61 -15.19 11.47 -1.54
C PRO A 61 -14.85 10.16 -0.83
N VAL A 62 -13.61 9.74 -0.95
CA VAL A 62 -13.07 8.57 -0.24
C VAL A 62 -11.99 9.06 0.71
N PRO A 63 -12.21 8.99 2.02
CA PRO A 63 -11.23 9.49 2.99
C PRO A 63 -9.90 8.74 2.92
N THR A 64 -8.81 9.48 3.06
CA THR A 64 -7.47 8.91 3.11
C THR A 64 -6.74 9.35 4.36
N GLY A 65 -5.96 8.43 4.91
CA GLY A 65 -4.99 8.70 5.95
C GLY A 65 -3.65 8.12 5.57
N HIS A 66 -2.66 8.33 6.42
CA HIS A 66 -1.36 7.71 6.25
C HIS A 66 -0.81 7.25 7.59
N LEU A 67 -0.02 6.20 7.54
CA LEU A 67 0.46 5.47 8.72
C LEU A 67 1.96 5.25 8.60
N ASP A 68 2.69 5.64 9.64
CA ASP A 68 4.09 5.29 9.76
C ASP A 68 4.20 4.07 10.68
N VAL A 69 4.86 3.03 10.18
CA VAL A 69 5.03 1.76 10.89
C VAL A 69 6.44 1.58 11.45
N SER A 70 7.29 2.60 11.33
CA SER A 70 8.71 2.51 11.73
C SER A 70 8.90 2.02 13.15
N MET A 71 8.03 2.43 14.08
CA MET A 71 8.12 2.08 15.48
C MET A 71 7.49 0.73 15.84
N HIS A 72 6.79 0.08 14.90
CA HIS A 72 6.10 -1.20 15.11
C HIS A 72 6.76 -2.36 14.38
N ARG A 73 7.83 -2.10 13.61
CA ARG A 73 8.52 -3.14 12.86
C ARG A 73 9.35 -4.01 13.80
N ASP A 74 9.31 -5.31 13.58
CA ASP A 74 10.03 -6.31 14.39
C ASP A 74 11.52 -6.39 14.05
N ASP A 75 11.98 -5.67 13.02
CA ASP A 75 13.39 -5.61 12.61
C ASP A 75 14.10 -4.33 13.08
N LEU A 76 13.51 -3.55 13.98
CA LEU A 76 14.09 -2.28 14.48
C LEU A 76 15.50 -2.42 15.04
N GLY A 77 15.78 -3.52 15.74
CA GLY A 77 17.09 -3.76 16.33
C GLY A 77 18.21 -4.03 15.32
N GLN A 78 17.86 -4.25 14.05
CA GLN A 78 18.79 -4.57 12.97
C GLN A 78 19.00 -3.41 12.01
N ARG A 79 18.41 -2.25 12.30
CA ARG A 79 18.41 -1.10 11.41
C ARG A 79 18.95 0.13 12.13
N ALA A 80 19.40 1.10 11.32
CA ALA A 80 19.68 2.44 11.82
C ALA A 80 18.39 3.04 12.41
N ALA A 81 18.52 4.08 13.23
CA ALA A 81 17.37 4.77 13.82
C ALA A 81 16.33 5.07 12.73
N PRO A 82 15.05 4.75 12.98
CA PRO A 82 14.02 4.94 11.97
C PRO A 82 13.78 6.43 11.68
N ASP A 83 13.55 6.73 10.40
CA ASP A 83 13.12 8.04 9.96
C ASP A 83 11.60 8.10 10.12
N VAL A 84 11.15 8.59 11.27
CA VAL A 84 9.73 8.61 11.63
C VAL A 84 8.99 9.69 10.86
N GLN A 85 7.94 9.28 10.15
CA GLN A 85 7.04 10.17 9.44
C GLN A 85 5.74 10.32 10.22
N PRO A 86 4.95 11.38 9.99
CA PRO A 86 3.70 11.52 10.72
C PRO A 86 2.68 10.44 10.36
N THR A 87 1.96 9.96 11.38
CA THR A 87 0.77 9.14 11.20
C THR A 87 -0.44 10.06 11.37
N VAL A 88 -1.27 10.13 10.35
CA VAL A 88 -2.49 10.94 10.37
C VAL A 88 -3.65 10.12 9.83
N ILE A 89 -4.58 9.78 10.69
CA ILE A 89 -5.82 9.08 10.32
C ILE A 89 -6.97 9.98 10.78
N PRO A 90 -7.42 10.92 9.90
CA PRO A 90 -8.35 11.98 10.31
C PRO A 90 -9.82 11.54 10.28
N PHE A 91 -10.09 10.27 10.51
CA PHE A 91 -11.44 9.70 10.54
C PHE A 91 -11.50 8.55 11.53
N ASP A 92 -12.71 8.17 11.92
CA ASP A 92 -12.94 7.00 12.77
C ASP A 92 -12.92 5.74 11.89
N ILE A 93 -12.07 4.79 12.23
CA ILE A 93 -11.98 3.51 11.50
C ILE A 93 -12.95 2.46 12.02
N ALA A 94 -13.60 2.70 13.17
CA ALA A 94 -14.49 1.72 13.77
C ALA A 94 -15.62 1.35 12.79
N GLY A 95 -15.76 0.06 12.53
CA GLY A 95 -16.78 -0.46 11.61
C GLY A 95 -16.53 -0.18 10.14
N LYS A 96 -15.38 0.39 9.78
CA LYS A 96 -15.01 0.71 8.40
C LYS A 96 -14.21 -0.42 7.77
N THR A 97 -14.23 -0.48 6.45
CA THR A 97 -13.28 -1.29 5.69
C THR A 97 -12.07 -0.41 5.42
N VAL A 98 -10.93 -0.81 5.97
CA VAL A 98 -9.66 -0.10 5.76
C VAL A 98 -8.90 -0.80 4.64
N VAL A 99 -8.57 -0.07 3.59
CA VAL A 99 -7.71 -0.57 2.53
C VAL A 99 -6.32 0.02 2.75
N PHE A 100 -5.38 -0.81 3.18
CA PHE A 100 -3.98 -0.41 3.22
C PHE A 100 -3.45 -0.31 1.80
N VAL A 101 -2.66 0.73 1.55
CA VAL A 101 -2.02 0.94 0.25
C VAL A 101 -0.52 1.05 0.45
N ASP A 102 0.23 0.23 -0.28
CA ASP A 102 1.68 0.28 -0.26
C ASP A 102 2.21 0.13 -1.69
N ASP A 103 3.47 0.51 -1.90
CA ASP A 103 4.08 0.41 -3.22
C ASP A 103 4.57 -1.01 -3.52
N VAL A 104 5.32 -1.64 -2.60
CA VAL A 104 5.93 -2.95 -2.81
C VAL A 104 5.65 -3.88 -1.66
N LEU A 105 5.13 -5.06 -1.96
CA LEU A 105 4.93 -6.13 -0.97
C LEU A 105 6.07 -7.13 -1.11
N PHE A 106 6.75 -7.38 0.00
CA PHE A 106 7.90 -8.28 0.09
C PHE A 106 7.62 -9.37 1.15
N SER A 107 8.24 -9.27 2.34
CA SER A 107 8.10 -10.28 3.39
C SER A 107 6.72 -10.31 4.07
N GLY A 108 5.99 -9.21 4.05
CA GLY A 108 4.76 -9.04 4.79
C GLY A 108 4.94 -8.37 6.14
N ARG A 109 6.18 -8.12 6.58
CA ARG A 109 6.45 -7.57 7.91
C ARG A 109 5.97 -6.13 8.07
N THR A 110 6.07 -5.33 7.01
CA THR A 110 5.54 -3.95 7.02
C THR A 110 4.03 -3.95 7.22
N ILE A 111 3.33 -4.86 6.55
CA ILE A 111 1.86 -4.95 6.65
C ILE A 111 1.44 -5.45 8.04
N ARG A 112 2.17 -6.41 8.59
CA ARG A 112 1.91 -6.85 9.97
C ARG A 112 2.06 -5.68 10.95
N ALA A 113 3.14 -4.91 10.80
CA ALA A 113 3.37 -3.73 11.63
C ALA A 113 2.25 -2.70 11.47
N ALA A 114 1.75 -2.53 10.24
CA ALA A 114 0.63 -1.63 9.97
C ALA A 114 -0.65 -2.10 10.67
N MET A 115 -0.94 -3.40 10.66
CA MET A 115 -2.09 -3.94 11.37
C MET A 115 -1.98 -3.72 12.88
N ASP A 116 -0.80 -3.94 13.45
CA ASP A 116 -0.55 -3.69 14.87
C ASP A 116 -0.75 -2.22 15.22
N SER A 117 -0.20 -1.32 14.42
CA SER A 117 -0.30 0.13 14.63
C SER A 117 -1.75 0.61 14.51
N LEU A 118 -2.50 0.05 13.59
CA LEU A 118 -3.89 0.46 13.36
C LEU A 118 -4.79 0.21 14.58
N ASN A 119 -4.45 -0.78 15.41
CA ASN A 119 -5.21 -1.09 16.61
C ASN A 119 -5.29 0.07 17.60
N ASP A 120 -4.33 1.00 17.55
CA ASP A 120 -4.34 2.20 18.39
C ASP A 120 -5.46 3.19 18.01
N PHE A 121 -6.05 3.03 16.82
CA PHE A 121 -7.03 3.95 16.25
C PHE A 121 -8.46 3.41 16.25
N GLY A 122 -8.65 2.17 16.69
CA GLY A 122 -9.97 1.55 16.76
C GLY A 122 -9.98 0.17 16.09
N ARG A 123 -11.17 -0.41 15.98
CA ARG A 123 -11.36 -1.72 15.37
C ARG A 123 -12.11 -1.61 14.05
N PRO A 124 -11.43 -1.77 12.93
CA PRO A 124 -12.11 -1.78 11.63
C PRO A 124 -12.97 -3.04 11.48
N LYS A 125 -13.95 -2.97 10.60
CA LYS A 125 -14.77 -4.12 10.22
C LYS A 125 -13.93 -5.16 9.48
N ARG A 126 -13.04 -4.71 8.61
CA ARG A 126 -12.11 -5.54 7.85
C ARG A 126 -10.93 -4.72 7.37
N ILE A 127 -9.86 -5.40 7.01
CA ILE A 127 -8.67 -4.80 6.43
C ILE A 127 -8.42 -5.49 5.09
N GLN A 128 -8.21 -4.71 4.05
CA GLN A 128 -7.81 -5.18 2.72
C GLN A 128 -6.46 -4.55 2.39
N LEU A 129 -5.74 -5.11 1.44
CA LEU A 129 -4.41 -4.65 1.06
C LEU A 129 -4.32 -4.48 -0.46
N ALA A 130 -3.93 -3.28 -0.88
CA ALA A 130 -3.62 -2.95 -2.27
C ALA A 130 -2.15 -2.59 -2.39
N VAL A 131 -1.44 -3.23 -3.31
CA VAL A 131 -0.03 -2.93 -3.57
C VAL A 131 0.19 -2.74 -5.08
N LEU A 132 1.13 -1.87 -5.42
CA LEU A 132 1.47 -1.68 -6.83
C LEU A 132 2.24 -2.88 -7.36
N ILE A 133 3.22 -3.36 -6.59
CA ILE A 133 4.08 -4.49 -6.96
C ILE A 133 4.09 -5.52 -5.84
N ASP A 134 3.88 -6.79 -6.20
CA ASP A 134 4.16 -7.92 -5.33
C ASP A 134 5.41 -8.62 -5.89
N ARG A 135 6.50 -8.59 -5.12
CA ARG A 135 7.78 -9.15 -5.57
C ARG A 135 8.06 -10.56 -5.04
N GLY A 136 7.16 -11.10 -4.22
CA GLY A 136 7.34 -12.40 -3.61
C GLY A 136 8.19 -12.36 -2.35
N HIS A 137 8.70 -13.50 -1.93
CA HIS A 137 9.57 -13.71 -0.75
C HIS A 137 8.86 -13.48 0.59
N ARG A 138 7.61 -13.92 0.68
CA ARG A 138 6.84 -13.79 1.91
C ARG A 138 7.50 -14.56 3.06
N GLU A 139 7.53 -13.94 4.23
CA GLU A 139 7.96 -14.58 5.50
C GLU A 139 6.79 -14.75 6.45
N LEU A 140 5.68 -14.07 6.19
CA LEU A 140 4.45 -14.14 6.97
C LEU A 140 3.29 -14.48 6.03
N PRO A 141 2.20 -15.07 6.55
CA PRO A 141 1.03 -15.42 5.72
C PRO A 141 0.19 -14.20 5.38
N ILE A 142 0.78 -13.27 4.66
CA ILE A 142 0.17 -12.02 4.21
C ILE A 142 -0.03 -12.10 2.70
N LYS A 143 -1.20 -11.72 2.23
CA LYS A 143 -1.53 -11.71 0.82
C LYS A 143 -2.21 -10.38 0.47
N ALA A 144 -1.85 -9.79 -0.66
CA ALA A 144 -2.54 -8.61 -1.15
C ALA A 144 -3.86 -9.02 -1.82
N ASP A 145 -4.90 -8.22 -1.57
CA ASP A 145 -6.21 -8.39 -2.22
C ASP A 145 -6.18 -7.82 -3.64
N PHE A 146 -5.42 -6.75 -3.83
CA PHE A 146 -5.33 -6.05 -5.11
C PHE A 146 -3.86 -5.81 -5.43
N VAL A 147 -3.43 -6.24 -6.62
CA VAL A 147 -2.02 -6.18 -7.03
C VAL A 147 -1.92 -5.52 -8.41
N GLY A 148 -1.08 -4.51 -8.53
CA GLY A 148 -0.83 -3.87 -9.82
C GLY A 148 -0.09 -4.81 -10.76
N LYS A 149 1.02 -5.36 -10.30
CA LYS A 149 1.80 -6.33 -11.08
C LYS A 149 2.55 -7.27 -10.16
N ASN A 150 2.52 -8.55 -10.48
CA ASN A 150 3.37 -9.55 -9.82
C ASN A 150 4.71 -9.60 -10.55
N VAL A 151 5.80 -9.36 -9.83
CA VAL A 151 7.15 -9.33 -10.39
C VAL A 151 8.03 -10.25 -9.55
N PRO A 152 8.14 -11.53 -9.91
CA PRO A 152 9.04 -12.43 -9.21
C PRO A 152 10.48 -11.90 -9.29
N THR A 153 11.13 -11.82 -8.14
CA THR A 153 12.50 -11.29 -8.04
C THR A 153 13.38 -12.28 -7.31
N SER A 154 14.71 -12.11 -7.42
CA SER A 154 15.63 -12.76 -6.51
C SER A 154 15.79 -11.89 -5.26
N LEU A 155 16.32 -12.46 -4.20
CA LEU A 155 16.56 -11.71 -2.95
C LEU A 155 17.56 -10.56 -3.13
N ASN A 156 18.46 -10.69 -4.11
CA ASN A 156 19.48 -9.67 -4.39
C ASN A 156 18.95 -8.50 -5.22
N GLU A 157 17.80 -8.67 -5.85
CA GLU A 157 17.18 -7.64 -6.66
C GLU A 157 16.34 -6.71 -5.81
N LYS A 158 16.17 -5.48 -6.25
CA LYS A 158 15.36 -4.49 -5.57
C LYS A 158 14.34 -3.89 -6.52
N ILE A 159 13.17 -3.59 -5.99
CA ILE A 159 12.15 -2.82 -6.72
C ILE A 159 12.24 -1.38 -6.22
N ILE A 160 12.40 -0.45 -7.15
CA ILE A 160 12.49 0.98 -6.86
C ILE A 160 11.34 1.69 -7.53
N VAL A 161 10.56 2.41 -6.74
CA VAL A 161 9.45 3.23 -7.24
C VAL A 161 9.87 4.69 -7.18
N LYS A 162 9.95 5.34 -8.34
CA LYS A 162 10.30 6.77 -8.45
C LYS A 162 9.16 7.49 -9.17
N GLY A 163 8.40 8.28 -8.42
CA GLY A 163 7.22 8.95 -8.99
C GLY A 163 6.24 7.92 -9.55
N ASP A 164 6.00 7.99 -10.84
CA ASP A 164 5.07 7.09 -11.54
C ASP A 164 5.75 5.91 -12.22
N GLU A 165 7.06 5.75 -12.03
CA GLU A 165 7.82 4.69 -12.70
C GLU A 165 8.34 3.66 -11.71
N VAL A 166 8.41 2.41 -12.16
CA VAL A 166 8.88 1.29 -11.34
C VAL A 166 10.06 0.63 -12.04
N PHE A 167 11.15 0.43 -11.31
CA PHE A 167 12.39 -0.16 -11.81
C PHE A 167 12.79 -1.39 -11.00
N LEU A 168 13.44 -2.33 -11.70
CA LEU A 168 14.13 -3.45 -11.07
C LEU A 168 15.62 -3.16 -11.10
N GLU A 169 16.28 -3.21 -9.96
CA GLU A 169 17.72 -3.06 -9.84
C GLU A 169 18.36 -4.37 -9.35
N LYS A 170 19.48 -4.73 -9.96
CA LYS A 170 20.27 -5.90 -9.54
C LYS A 170 21.37 -5.52 -8.56
#